data_3e3fcaba99532e4b5868d1bdb1bd6461
#
_entry.id   3e3fcaba99532e4b5868d1bdb1bd6461
#
_cell.length_a   1.000
_cell.length_b   1.000
_cell.length_c   1.000
_cell.angle_alpha   90.00
_cell.angle_beta   90.00
_cell.angle_gamma   90.00
#
_symmetry.space_group_name_H-M   'P 1'
#
loop_
_entity.id
_entity.type
_entity.pdbx_description
1 polymer ?
#
loop_
_entity_poly.entity_id
_entity_poly.type
_entity_poly.pdbx_seq_one_letter_code
_entity_poly.pdbx_strand_id
1 'polypeptide(L)'
;MEKLDFEERAHASRYRALTGRDMPYATLMYIWENQMPVDALIESRHTSRVQMLVAASGPSQCGKWLSFSRNIEQDFRRAYGEAPGRIRSIGIMTDTDNTGELTRAYYGDIKFSAVPPTNGFSKTASETQ
;
A
#
# COMPACT_ATOMS: atom_id res chain seq x y z
N MET A 1 -0.67 15.93 10.33
CA MET A 1 0.23 14.86 10.80
C MET A 1 1.19 15.43 11.83
N GLU A 2 1.30 14.80 12.95
CA GLU A 2 2.20 15.25 14.01
C GLU A 2 3.66 15.24 13.53
N LYS A 3 4.47 16.08 14.15
CA LYS A 3 5.91 16.06 13.88
C LYS A 3 6.47 14.71 14.29
N LEU A 4 7.42 14.23 13.52
CA LEU A 4 8.12 12.99 13.83
C LEU A 4 8.72 13.07 15.22
N ASP A 5 8.54 12.02 16.00
CA ASP A 5 9.15 11.94 17.32
C ASP A 5 10.66 11.70 17.23
N PHE A 6 11.31 11.62 18.38
CA PHE A 6 12.78 11.46 18.42
C PHE A 6 13.25 10.15 17.77
N GLU A 7 12.53 9.06 18.01
CA GLU A 7 12.90 7.75 17.44
C GLU A 7 12.74 7.73 15.94
N GLU A 8 11.64 8.29 15.44
CA GLU A 8 11.39 8.40 14.01
C GLU A 8 12.43 9.26 13.31
N ARG A 9 12.84 10.36 13.94
CA ARG A 9 13.91 11.21 13.40
C ARG A 9 15.25 10.49 13.37
N ALA A 10 15.58 9.76 14.41
CA ALA A 10 16.80 8.97 14.47
C ALA A 10 16.81 7.87 13.41
N HIS A 11 15.67 7.22 13.20
CA HIS A 11 15.50 6.19 12.17
C HIS A 11 15.64 6.78 10.76
N ALA A 12 15.03 7.92 10.51
CA ALA A 12 15.14 8.63 9.24
C ALA A 12 16.59 9.05 8.95
N SER A 13 17.33 9.52 9.97
CA SER A 13 18.75 9.87 9.82
C SER A 13 19.60 8.66 9.46
N ARG A 14 19.34 7.52 10.07
CA ARG A 14 20.06 6.27 9.74
C ARG A 14 19.76 5.82 8.31
N TYR A 15 18.49 5.87 7.91
CA TYR A 15 18.09 5.52 6.57
C TYR A 15 18.80 6.39 5.53
N ARG A 16 18.82 7.70 5.76
CA ARG A 16 19.53 8.65 4.90
C ARG A 16 21.02 8.38 4.82
N ALA A 17 21.64 8.07 5.95
CA ALA A 17 23.06 7.76 6.02
C ALA A 17 23.42 6.50 5.23
N LEU A 18 22.53 5.50 5.23
CA LEU A 18 22.76 4.22 4.55
C LEU A 18 22.43 4.26 3.06
N THR A 19 21.41 5.00 2.66
CA THR A 19 20.86 4.97 1.30
C THR A 19 21.17 6.22 0.49
N GLY A 20 21.59 7.31 1.15
CA GLY A 20 21.75 8.63 0.53
C GLY A 20 20.41 9.29 0.15
N ARG A 21 19.29 8.74 0.58
CA ARG A 21 17.95 9.26 0.29
C ARG A 21 17.21 9.58 1.56
N ASP A 22 16.28 10.53 1.46
CA ASP A 22 15.39 10.81 2.57
C ASP A 22 14.35 9.69 2.69
N MET A 23 14.10 9.28 3.92
CA MET A 23 13.05 8.33 4.24
C MET A 23 11.68 8.96 3.94
N PRO A 24 10.75 8.23 3.30
CA PRO A 24 9.42 8.75 3.06
C PRO A 24 8.75 9.19 4.36
N TYR A 25 8.07 10.35 4.33
CA TYR A 25 7.36 10.87 5.49
C TYR A 25 6.20 9.97 5.89
N ALA A 26 5.46 9.48 4.91
CA ALA A 26 4.34 8.55 5.12
C ALA A 26 4.18 7.65 3.89
N THR A 27 3.82 6.41 4.14
CA THR A 27 3.57 5.42 3.11
C THR A 27 2.17 4.86 3.29
N LEU A 28 1.37 4.91 2.23
CA LEU A 28 0.12 4.17 2.14
C LEU A 28 0.35 2.95 1.27
N MET A 29 0.07 1.78 1.81
CA MET A 29 0.32 0.52 1.14
C MET A 29 -1.01 -0.20 0.93
N TYR A 30 -1.31 -0.57 -0.31
CA TYR A 30 -2.45 -1.43 -0.61
C TYR A 30 -1.97 -2.87 -0.64
N ILE A 31 -2.65 -3.74 0.10
CA ILE A 31 -2.22 -5.13 0.27
C ILE A 31 -3.32 -6.13 -0.08
N TRP A 32 -2.90 -7.33 -0.42
CA TRP A 32 -3.73 -8.51 -0.45
C TRP A 32 -3.46 -9.29 0.84
N GLU A 33 -4.49 -9.48 1.64
CA GLU A 33 -4.37 -10.07 2.97
C GLU A 33 -5.21 -11.34 3.04
N ASN A 34 -4.83 -12.29 3.90
CA ASN A 34 -5.50 -13.58 3.95
C ASN A 34 -6.74 -13.60 4.84
N GLN A 35 -6.74 -12.86 5.92
CA GLN A 35 -7.75 -12.95 6.96
C GLN A 35 -8.55 -11.67 7.17
N MET A 36 -7.90 -10.53 7.02
CA MET A 36 -8.55 -9.24 7.24
C MET A 36 -9.46 -8.89 6.06
N PRO A 37 -10.62 -8.30 6.34
CA PRO A 37 -11.56 -7.94 5.25
C PRO A 37 -11.04 -6.80 4.39
N VAL A 38 -11.58 -6.72 3.18
CA VAL A 38 -11.35 -5.56 2.30
C VAL A 38 -11.72 -4.27 3.04
N ASP A 39 -10.96 -3.22 2.79
CA ASP A 39 -11.04 -1.91 3.44
C ASP A 39 -10.58 -1.86 4.90
N ALA A 40 -10.10 -2.96 5.47
CA ALA A 40 -9.47 -2.92 6.79
C ALA A 40 -8.17 -2.11 6.73
N LEU A 41 -7.98 -1.27 7.74
CA LEU A 41 -6.78 -0.46 7.89
C LEU A 41 -5.88 -1.10 8.95
N ILE A 42 -4.64 -1.37 8.58
CA ILE A 42 -3.67 -2.03 9.45
C ILE A 42 -2.47 -1.11 9.62
N GLU A 43 -2.13 -0.78 10.84
CA GLU A 43 -0.94 -0.03 11.16
C GLU A 43 0.28 -0.97 11.21
N SER A 44 1.40 -0.55 10.64
CA SER A 44 2.64 -1.31 10.73
C SER A 44 3.10 -1.43 12.18
N ARG A 45 3.59 -2.62 12.54
CA ARG A 45 4.16 -2.86 13.88
C ARG A 45 5.47 -2.11 14.12
N HIS A 46 6.14 -1.70 13.05
CA HIS A 46 7.45 -1.08 13.14
C HIS A 46 7.38 0.45 13.16
N THR A 47 6.36 1.03 12.56
CA THR A 47 6.22 2.49 12.48
C THR A 47 4.81 2.89 12.09
N SER A 48 4.31 3.97 12.67
CA SER A 48 3.04 4.59 12.29
C SER A 48 3.11 5.27 10.91
N ARG A 49 4.30 5.41 10.35
CA ARG A 49 4.53 6.03 9.04
C ARG A 49 4.14 5.12 7.87
N VAL A 50 3.86 3.85 8.14
CA VAL A 50 3.37 2.90 7.15
C VAL A 50 2.00 2.42 7.59
N GLN A 51 1.00 2.71 6.78
CA GLN A 51 -0.36 2.24 6.97
C GLN A 51 -0.75 1.35 5.80
N MET A 52 -1.37 0.24 6.10
CA MET A 52 -1.77 -0.75 5.09
C MET A 52 -3.28 -0.78 4.99
N LEU A 53 -3.78 -0.76 3.76
CA LEU A 53 -5.19 -0.88 3.47
C LEU A 53 -5.44 -2.13 2.65
N VAL A 54 -6.35 -2.97 3.11
CA VAL A 54 -6.64 -4.24 2.43
C VAL A 54 -7.45 -3.96 1.16
N ALA A 55 -6.85 -4.20 0.01
CA ALA A 55 -7.50 -4.04 -1.29
C ALA A 55 -8.17 -5.33 -1.75
N ALA A 56 -7.62 -6.49 -1.41
CA ALA A 56 -8.21 -7.78 -1.66
C ALA A 56 -7.93 -8.72 -0.50
N SER A 57 -8.78 -9.70 -0.29
CA SER A 57 -8.66 -10.61 0.83
C SER A 57 -9.00 -12.05 0.43
N GLY A 58 -8.23 -12.99 0.98
CA GLY A 58 -8.47 -14.41 0.87
C GLY A 58 -8.04 -15.03 -0.46
N PRO A 59 -8.20 -16.35 -0.58
CA PRO A 59 -7.73 -17.10 -1.74
C PRO A 59 -8.71 -17.15 -2.91
N SER A 60 -9.96 -16.71 -2.72
CA SER A 60 -11.02 -16.89 -3.72
C SER A 60 -10.75 -16.15 -5.02
N GLN A 61 -9.94 -15.09 -4.99
CA GLN A 61 -9.60 -14.29 -6.16
C GLN A 61 -8.25 -14.66 -6.76
N CYS A 62 -7.55 -15.63 -6.21
CA CYS A 62 -6.28 -16.10 -6.76
C CYS A 62 -6.48 -16.72 -8.14
N GLY A 63 -5.44 -16.61 -8.98
CA GLY A 63 -5.50 -17.13 -10.34
C GLY A 63 -6.32 -16.30 -11.30
N LYS A 64 -6.69 -15.08 -10.92
CA LYS A 64 -7.52 -14.18 -11.73
C LYS A 64 -6.85 -12.82 -11.81
N TRP A 65 -6.99 -12.15 -12.95
CA TRP A 65 -6.67 -10.74 -13.04
C TRP A 65 -7.74 -9.92 -12.37
N LEU A 66 -7.32 -9.02 -11.49
CA LEU A 66 -8.20 -8.08 -10.79
C LEU A 66 -7.80 -6.66 -11.15
N SER A 67 -8.79 -5.79 -11.27
CA SER A 67 -8.56 -4.36 -11.40
C SER A 67 -9.00 -3.66 -10.13
N PHE A 68 -8.12 -2.81 -9.62
CA PHE A 68 -8.37 -2.03 -8.40
C PHE A 68 -8.48 -0.56 -8.76
N SER A 69 -9.43 0.11 -8.15
CA SER A 69 -9.60 1.55 -8.28
C SER A 69 -9.71 2.14 -6.88
N ARG A 70 -8.77 3.00 -6.52
CA ARG A 70 -8.70 3.58 -5.16
C ARG A 70 -8.58 5.09 -5.24
N ASN A 71 -9.31 5.77 -4.36
CA ASN A 71 -9.16 7.18 -4.14
C ASN A 71 -8.06 7.40 -3.09
N ILE A 72 -6.86 7.74 -3.55
CA ILE A 72 -5.69 7.86 -2.68
C ILE A 72 -5.87 8.96 -1.64
N GLU A 73 -6.45 10.09 -2.02
CA GLU A 73 -6.68 11.18 -1.08
C GLU A 73 -7.60 10.74 0.06
N GLN A 74 -8.69 10.10 -0.26
CA GLN A 74 -9.65 9.61 0.73
C GLN A 74 -9.02 8.55 1.63
N ASP A 75 -8.31 7.60 1.04
CA ASP A 75 -7.65 6.53 1.79
C ASP A 75 -6.54 7.07 2.69
N PHE A 76 -5.76 8.03 2.19
CA PHE A 76 -4.70 8.66 2.97
C PHE A 76 -5.28 9.47 4.16
N ARG A 77 -6.34 10.22 3.93
CA ARG A 77 -7.03 10.94 5.01
C ARG A 77 -7.57 9.98 6.08
N ARG A 78 -8.09 8.86 5.66
CA ARG A 78 -8.56 7.83 6.57
C ARG A 78 -7.42 7.25 7.42
N ALA A 79 -6.27 7.01 6.80
CA ALA A 79 -5.11 6.43 7.47
C ALA A 79 -4.38 7.41 8.37
N TYR A 80 -4.24 8.65 7.95
CA TYR A 80 -3.36 9.63 8.61
C TYR A 80 -4.09 10.86 9.15
N GLY A 81 -5.37 11.05 8.85
CA GLY A 81 -6.15 12.17 9.34
C GLY A 81 -5.87 13.51 8.65
N GLU A 82 -5.09 13.51 7.58
CA GLU A 82 -4.77 14.73 6.83
C GLU A 82 -4.66 14.46 5.34
N ALA A 83 -4.68 15.53 4.55
CA ALA A 83 -4.50 15.42 3.10
C ALA A 83 -3.09 14.93 2.76
N PRO A 84 -2.94 14.08 1.73
CA PRO A 84 -1.64 13.70 1.24
C PRO A 84 -0.93 14.89 0.58
N GLY A 85 0.39 14.89 0.68
CA GLY A 85 1.22 15.74 -0.13
C GLY A 85 1.44 15.13 -1.53
N ARG A 86 2.56 15.52 -2.15
CA ARG A 86 2.92 14.94 -3.44
C ARG A 86 3.36 13.48 -3.27
N ILE A 87 2.96 12.65 -4.22
CA ILE A 87 3.50 11.30 -4.34
C ILE A 87 4.95 11.41 -4.78
N ARG A 88 5.86 10.87 -4.00
CA ARG A 88 7.28 10.89 -4.32
C ARG A 88 7.73 9.64 -5.06
N SER A 89 7.14 8.51 -4.72
CA SER A 89 7.48 7.25 -5.34
C SER A 89 6.33 6.27 -5.22
N ILE A 90 6.33 5.30 -6.11
CA ILE A 90 5.44 4.15 -6.04
C ILE A 90 6.30 2.89 -6.17
N GLY A 91 5.84 1.81 -5.55
CA GLY A 91 6.55 0.55 -5.62
C GLY A 91 5.57 -0.61 -5.60
N ILE A 92 6.05 -1.74 -6.06
CA ILE A 92 5.32 -3.01 -5.97
C ILE A 92 6.18 -4.02 -5.22
N MET A 93 5.54 -4.89 -4.47
CA MET A 93 6.25 -5.90 -3.69
C MET A 93 5.41 -7.17 -3.59
N THR A 94 6.08 -8.29 -3.65
CA THR A 94 5.49 -9.60 -3.38
C THR A 94 6.35 -10.30 -2.35
N ASP A 95 5.74 -10.73 -1.25
CA ASP A 95 6.46 -11.28 -0.10
C ASP A 95 5.68 -12.43 0.53
N THR A 96 6.40 -13.39 1.09
CA THR A 96 5.86 -14.54 1.81
C THR A 96 6.02 -14.41 3.34
N ASP A 97 6.49 -13.28 3.84
CA ASP A 97 6.73 -13.03 5.27
C ASP A 97 7.62 -14.07 5.95
N ASN A 98 8.68 -14.48 5.26
CA ASN A 98 9.65 -15.45 5.78
C ASN A 98 9.05 -16.83 6.11
N THR A 99 7.99 -17.23 5.44
CA THR A 99 7.36 -18.53 5.66
C THR A 99 8.11 -19.69 5.02
N GLY A 100 9.11 -19.40 4.18
CA GLY A 100 9.80 -20.42 3.38
C GLY A 100 8.99 -20.91 2.19
N GLU A 101 7.82 -20.35 1.96
CA GLU A 101 6.95 -20.70 0.84
C GLU A 101 7.31 -19.91 -0.41
N LEU A 102 6.88 -20.41 -1.56
CA LEU A 102 6.99 -19.72 -2.83
C LEU A 102 5.68 -19.04 -3.16
N THR A 103 5.74 -17.76 -3.51
CA THR A 103 4.59 -17.04 -4.05
C THR A 103 4.94 -16.39 -5.37
N ARG A 104 3.94 -16.10 -6.17
CA ARG A 104 4.08 -15.43 -7.45
C ARG A 104 2.92 -14.48 -7.66
N ALA A 105 3.24 -13.28 -8.11
CA ALA A 105 2.23 -12.29 -8.45
C ALA A 105 2.56 -11.63 -9.79
N TYR A 106 1.53 -11.20 -10.49
CA TYR A 106 1.67 -10.47 -11.75
C TYR A 106 0.99 -9.12 -11.59
N TYR A 107 1.67 -8.07 -12.05
CA TYR A 107 1.22 -6.70 -11.95
C TYR A 107 1.01 -6.13 -13.35
N GLY A 108 -0.12 -5.52 -13.56
CA GLY A 108 -0.44 -4.86 -14.81
C GLY A 108 -0.44 -3.34 -14.67
N ASP A 109 -1.10 -2.68 -15.57
CA ASP A 109 -1.15 -1.22 -15.69
C ASP A 109 -1.44 -0.49 -14.38
N ILE A 110 -0.56 0.42 -14.00
CA ILE A 110 -0.78 1.32 -12.87
C ILE A 110 -1.00 2.73 -13.44
N LYS A 111 -2.16 3.30 -13.17
CA LYS A 111 -2.54 4.62 -13.70
C LYS A 111 -3.03 5.53 -12.59
N PHE A 112 -2.72 6.81 -12.69
CA PHE A 112 -3.22 7.85 -11.82
C PHE A 112 -4.14 8.77 -12.61
N SER A 113 -5.24 9.18 -12.00
CA SER A 113 -6.21 10.06 -12.61
C SER A 113 -6.64 11.13 -11.61
N ALA A 114 -6.89 12.34 -12.11
CA ALA A 114 -7.44 13.42 -11.29
C ALA A 114 -8.94 13.26 -11.05
N VAL A 115 -9.61 12.41 -11.80
CA VAL A 115 -11.04 12.12 -11.60
C VAL A 115 -11.18 11.09 -10.49
N PRO A 116 -11.89 11.40 -9.39
CA PRO A 116 -12.05 10.46 -8.30
C PRO A 116 -12.79 9.19 -8.74
N PRO A 117 -12.16 8.01 -8.62
CA PRO A 117 -12.85 6.77 -8.91
C PRO A 117 -13.70 6.33 -7.72
N THR A 118 -14.62 5.41 -7.97
CA THR A 118 -15.25 4.64 -6.90
C THR A 118 -14.27 3.61 -6.38
N ASN A 119 -14.01 3.60 -5.08
CA ASN A 119 -13.11 2.62 -4.48
C ASN A 119 -13.66 1.20 -4.62
N GLY A 120 -12.76 0.28 -4.94
CA GLY A 120 -13.13 -1.11 -5.08
C GLY A 120 -12.19 -1.87 -6.01
N PHE A 121 -12.65 -3.04 -6.40
CA PHE A 121 -11.96 -3.83 -7.42
C PHE A 121 -13.00 -4.49 -8.34
N SER A 122 -12.56 -4.81 -9.54
CA SER A 122 -13.37 -5.56 -10.48
C SER A 122 -12.53 -6.61 -11.18
N LYS A 123 -13.20 -7.67 -11.60
CA LYS A 123 -12.58 -8.71 -12.41
C LYS A 123 -12.54 -8.22 -13.86
N THR A 124 -11.36 -8.29 -14.45
CA THR A 124 -11.19 -7.83 -15.82
C THR A 124 -11.66 -8.91 -16.79
N ALA A 125 -12.67 -8.62 -17.60
CA ALA A 125 -13.27 -9.59 -18.50
C ALA A 125 -12.31 -10.09 -19.61
N SER A 126 -11.37 -9.24 -20.01
CA SER A 126 -10.40 -9.58 -21.05
C SER A 126 -9.35 -10.60 -20.61
N GLU A 127 -9.31 -10.94 -19.35
CA GLU A 127 -8.27 -11.80 -18.77
C GLU A 127 -8.69 -13.27 -18.65
N THR A 128 -9.76 -13.64 -19.32
CA THR A 128 -10.27 -15.02 -19.31
C THR A 128 -9.64 -15.92 -20.36
N GLN A 129 -8.50 -15.60 -20.82
CA GLN A 129 -7.82 -16.37 -21.86
C GLN A 129 -7.03 -17.55 -21.33
#